data_18fe0e1b17c72dec6e8cccdee0ce5cef
#
_entry.id   18fe0e1b17c72dec6e8cccdee0ce5cef
#
_cell.length_a   1.000
_cell.length_b   1.000
_cell.length_c   1.000
_cell.angle_alpha   90.00
_cell.angle_beta   90.00
_cell.angle_gamma   90.00
#
_symmetry.space_group_name_H-M   'P 1'
#
loop_
_entity.id
_entity.type
_entity.pdbx_description
1 polymer ?
#
loop_
_entity_poly.entity_id
_entity_poly.type
_entity_poly.pdbx_seq_one_letter_code
_entity_poly.pdbx_strand_id
1 'polypeptide(L)'
;MFRFLSLAATALLALGQTASAADRRVVVITLDGFPAYYLDDPEVDIPVIRGLRDAGASTEAGMRVSNPSVTWPNHTTLMTGVHPAKHGVIYNGMPERHGVGEPVTVTRDKIQKELVRVPLLFDVLKKAGMRSAALDWPGTVGSTSLDDQIPVVAKRVENATPELKAELQRAGLIKKYNAGGGGERDDVRVEAARWILKERKPRLLAIHLAELDSVHHQNGPNTPEGREAAQRVDGRVGEVVKAIDEAGLRDETALFVIADHGFIAVDKTINPNAILVKEGLIEAKDDKIVKARVQVIPEGGIGMVYLTDPATRDDDRATVRRLFENAEGVAAVLDAGDFPGLGLPTPENQSNMADMIIAAKEGYAVGASVKAKKLVAKRKTQIGKHGYLSTEPKMNALFVAAGAGIKPGSKLPIVENIDIAPTVAHLLGVALDQADGRVLTELLSDDAK
;
A
#
# COMPACT_ATOMS: atom_id res chain seq x y z
N MET A 1 -69.55 -33.44 -14.63
CA MET A 1 -69.45 -32.53 -13.52
C MET A 1 -67.99 -32.61 -13.06
N PHE A 2 -67.08 -31.82 -13.70
CA PHE A 2 -65.63 -31.82 -13.37
C PHE A 2 -65.33 -30.55 -12.61
N ARG A 3 -64.84 -30.68 -11.41
CA ARG A 3 -64.36 -29.56 -10.57
C ARG A 3 -62.89 -29.33 -10.88
N PHE A 4 -62.53 -28.16 -11.40
CA PHE A 4 -61.18 -27.66 -11.50
C PHE A 4 -60.76 -27.10 -10.12
N LEU A 5 -59.73 -27.68 -9.51
CA LEU A 5 -59.01 -27.08 -8.40
C LEU A 5 -57.90 -26.18 -8.98
N SER A 6 -58.06 -24.86 -8.77
CA SER A 6 -56.99 -23.89 -9.00
C SER A 6 -56.01 -23.93 -7.83
N LEU A 7 -54.76 -24.38 -8.07
CA LEU A 7 -53.63 -24.16 -7.17
C LEU A 7 -53.10 -22.72 -7.43
N ALA A 8 -53.32 -21.85 -6.46
CA ALA A 8 -52.65 -20.57 -6.41
C ALA A 8 -51.24 -20.79 -5.86
N ALA A 9 -50.21 -20.67 -6.71
CA ALA A 9 -48.82 -20.65 -6.29
C ALA A 9 -48.51 -19.26 -5.73
N THR A 10 -48.39 -19.17 -4.40
CA THR A 10 -47.89 -17.98 -3.70
C THR A 10 -46.36 -17.94 -3.88
N ALA A 11 -45.88 -17.13 -4.80
CA ALA A 11 -44.46 -16.79 -4.89
C ALA A 11 -44.10 -15.93 -3.67
N LEU A 12 -43.42 -16.50 -2.68
CA LEU A 12 -42.68 -15.72 -1.65
C LEU A 12 -41.53 -15.01 -2.36
N LEU A 13 -41.68 -13.72 -2.61
CA LEU A 13 -40.58 -12.82 -2.87
C LEU A 13 -39.81 -12.72 -1.53
N ALA A 14 -38.68 -13.39 -1.41
CA ALA A 14 -37.69 -13.09 -0.39
C ALA A 14 -37.16 -11.69 -0.71
N LEU A 15 -37.72 -10.67 -0.05
CA LEU A 15 -37.11 -9.34 0.06
C LEU A 15 -35.81 -9.55 0.86
N GLY A 16 -34.68 -9.65 0.15
CA GLY A 16 -33.38 -9.56 0.77
C GLY A 16 -33.33 -8.25 1.55
N GLN A 17 -33.25 -8.33 2.89
CA GLN A 17 -33.01 -7.16 3.72
C GLN A 17 -31.62 -6.64 3.36
N THR A 18 -31.53 -5.46 2.76
CA THR A 18 -30.25 -4.75 2.58
C THR A 18 -29.74 -4.37 3.96
N ALA A 19 -28.50 -4.75 4.28
CA ALA A 19 -27.87 -4.40 5.56
C ALA A 19 -27.83 -2.88 5.73
N SER A 20 -28.34 -2.39 6.84
CA SER A 20 -28.25 -0.96 7.15
C SER A 20 -26.78 -0.57 7.41
N ALA A 21 -26.43 0.72 7.33
CA ALA A 21 -25.08 1.18 7.69
C ALA A 21 -24.69 0.75 9.12
N ALA A 22 -25.66 0.56 10.01
CA ALA A 22 -25.47 0.08 11.37
C ALA A 22 -24.99 -1.37 11.45
N ASP A 23 -25.27 -2.20 10.43
CA ASP A 23 -24.90 -3.62 10.42
C ASP A 23 -23.74 -3.92 9.44
N ARG A 24 -23.44 -2.97 8.53
CA ARG A 24 -22.44 -3.15 7.45
C ARG A 24 -21.03 -3.30 8.02
N ARG A 25 -20.26 -4.21 7.41
CA ARG A 25 -18.86 -4.48 7.68
C ARG A 25 -18.02 -4.19 6.45
N VAL A 26 -16.74 -3.90 6.65
CA VAL A 26 -15.82 -3.72 5.54
C VAL A 26 -14.60 -4.62 5.75
N VAL A 27 -14.22 -5.34 4.70
CA VAL A 27 -12.93 -6.06 4.61
C VAL A 27 -12.12 -5.39 3.51
N VAL A 28 -10.93 -4.93 3.85
CA VAL A 28 -9.96 -4.35 2.90
C VAL A 28 -8.78 -5.31 2.80
N ILE A 29 -8.54 -5.85 1.62
CA ILE A 29 -7.36 -6.67 1.31
C ILE A 29 -6.45 -5.85 0.41
N THR A 30 -5.23 -5.55 0.85
CA THR A 30 -4.19 -5.01 -0.01
C THR A 30 -3.27 -6.13 -0.50
N LEU A 31 -3.09 -6.19 -1.81
CA LEU A 31 -2.14 -7.07 -2.49
C LEU A 31 -0.91 -6.23 -2.85
N ASP A 32 0.14 -6.30 -2.02
CA ASP A 32 1.33 -5.46 -2.15
C ASP A 32 1.92 -5.54 -3.56
N GLY A 33 2.02 -4.39 -4.21
CA GLY A 33 2.61 -4.29 -5.54
C GLY A 33 1.82 -4.96 -6.67
N PHE A 34 0.48 -5.05 -6.56
CA PHE A 34 -0.37 -5.59 -7.61
C PHE A 34 -0.75 -4.51 -8.63
N PRO A 35 -0.15 -4.52 -9.84
CA PRO A 35 -0.38 -3.46 -10.82
C PRO A 35 -1.77 -3.58 -11.45
N ALA A 36 -2.41 -2.44 -11.70
CA ALA A 36 -3.74 -2.39 -12.30
C ALA A 36 -3.84 -3.13 -13.64
N TYR A 37 -2.79 -3.08 -14.45
CA TYR A 37 -2.77 -3.71 -15.78
C TYR A 37 -2.86 -5.25 -15.73
N TYR A 38 -2.61 -5.91 -14.60
CA TYR A 38 -2.82 -7.35 -14.45
C TYR A 38 -4.29 -7.76 -14.53
N LEU A 39 -5.21 -6.86 -14.17
CA LEU A 39 -6.64 -7.17 -14.16
C LEU A 39 -7.16 -7.57 -15.55
N ASP A 40 -6.62 -6.95 -16.60
CA ASP A 40 -7.01 -7.19 -18.00
C ASP A 40 -5.97 -8.01 -18.80
N ASP A 41 -4.82 -8.39 -18.21
CA ASP A 41 -3.80 -9.22 -18.86
C ASP A 41 -4.27 -10.70 -18.90
N PRO A 42 -4.53 -11.28 -20.09
CA PRO A 42 -5.00 -12.66 -20.21
C PRO A 42 -3.96 -13.71 -19.78
N GLU A 43 -2.69 -13.32 -19.67
CA GLU A 43 -1.62 -14.23 -19.22
C GLU A 43 -1.53 -14.33 -17.69
N VAL A 44 -2.26 -13.49 -16.96
CA VAL A 44 -2.33 -13.51 -15.50
C VAL A 44 -3.61 -14.23 -15.06
N ASP A 45 -3.48 -15.41 -14.47
CA ASP A 45 -4.62 -16.23 -14.04
C ASP A 45 -5.11 -15.84 -12.65
N ILE A 46 -6.16 -14.98 -12.60
CA ILE A 46 -6.73 -14.40 -11.37
C ILE A 46 -8.27 -14.46 -11.39
N PRO A 47 -8.85 -15.67 -11.45
CA PRO A 47 -10.28 -15.84 -11.64
C PRO A 47 -11.13 -15.29 -10.50
N VAL A 48 -10.65 -15.34 -9.24
CA VAL A 48 -11.38 -14.83 -8.07
C VAL A 48 -11.53 -13.31 -8.14
N ILE A 49 -10.43 -12.60 -8.37
CA ILE A 49 -10.43 -11.12 -8.46
C ILE A 49 -11.28 -10.68 -9.65
N ARG A 50 -11.17 -11.37 -10.81
CA ARG A 50 -12.04 -11.08 -11.98
C ARG A 50 -13.51 -11.36 -11.70
N GLY A 51 -13.83 -12.45 -10.99
CA GLY A 51 -15.19 -12.74 -10.56
C GLY A 51 -15.75 -11.66 -9.61
N LEU A 52 -14.95 -11.14 -8.69
CA LEU A 52 -15.32 -10.01 -7.82
C LEU A 52 -15.54 -8.73 -8.63
N ARG A 53 -14.67 -8.42 -9.62
CA ARG A 53 -14.83 -7.31 -10.55
C ARG A 53 -16.18 -7.39 -11.28
N ASP A 54 -16.48 -8.55 -11.83
CA ASP A 54 -17.68 -8.75 -12.67
C ASP A 54 -18.97 -8.70 -11.83
N ALA A 55 -18.90 -9.11 -10.55
CA ALA A 55 -20.01 -9.05 -9.61
C ALA A 55 -20.14 -7.71 -8.86
N GLY A 56 -19.13 -6.85 -8.93
CA GLY A 56 -19.03 -5.63 -8.15
C GLY A 56 -18.67 -4.39 -8.97
N ALA A 57 -17.66 -3.67 -8.51
CA ALA A 57 -17.19 -2.41 -9.08
C ALA A 57 -15.69 -2.44 -9.33
N SER A 58 -15.23 -1.72 -10.35
CA SER A 58 -13.82 -1.60 -10.71
C SER A 58 -13.49 -0.27 -11.39
N THR A 59 -12.28 -0.14 -11.88
CA THR A 59 -11.82 1.02 -12.65
C THR A 59 -11.26 0.59 -14.00
N GLU A 60 -11.19 1.55 -14.95
CA GLU A 60 -10.57 1.33 -16.26
C GLU A 60 -9.04 1.39 -16.17
N ALA A 61 -8.53 2.37 -15.43
CA ALA A 61 -7.09 2.63 -15.32
C ALA A 61 -6.49 2.29 -13.95
N GLY A 62 -7.23 1.59 -13.10
CA GLY A 62 -6.79 1.27 -11.74
C GLY A 62 -7.02 2.41 -10.74
N MET A 63 -6.30 2.35 -9.63
CA MET A 63 -6.28 3.34 -8.57
C MET A 63 -4.95 4.09 -8.60
N ARG A 64 -5.00 5.41 -8.75
CA ARG A 64 -3.81 6.26 -8.64
C ARG A 64 -3.37 6.29 -7.18
N VAL A 65 -2.10 6.06 -6.97
CA VAL A 65 -1.49 6.02 -5.64
C VAL A 65 -0.84 7.35 -5.29
N SER A 66 -0.57 7.57 -3.99
CA SER A 66 0.14 8.76 -3.52
C SER A 66 1.65 8.65 -3.76
N ASN A 67 2.34 9.80 -3.78
CA ASN A 67 3.81 9.85 -3.81
C ASN A 67 4.40 9.82 -2.38
N PRO A 68 5.53 9.11 -2.19
CA PRO A 68 6.11 8.15 -3.14
C PRO A 68 5.22 6.90 -3.27
N SER A 69 5.24 6.26 -4.43
CA SER A 69 4.46 5.04 -4.67
C SER A 69 5.12 3.82 -4.02
N VAL A 70 5.15 3.83 -2.69
CA VAL A 70 5.75 2.79 -1.84
C VAL A 70 4.81 2.41 -0.69
N THR A 71 5.05 1.26 -0.09
CA THR A 71 4.15 0.55 0.81
C THR A 71 3.62 1.38 1.99
N TRP A 72 4.51 1.94 2.85
CA TRP A 72 4.05 2.59 4.08
C TRP A 72 3.28 3.88 3.85
N PRO A 73 3.74 4.82 3.00
CA PRO A 73 2.95 6.00 2.64
C PRO A 73 1.56 5.64 2.11
N ASN A 74 1.47 4.67 1.18
CA ASN A 74 0.20 4.35 0.55
C ASN A 74 -0.77 3.61 1.48
N HIS A 75 -0.30 2.67 2.32
CA HIS A 75 -1.14 2.06 3.35
C HIS A 75 -1.65 3.10 4.38
N THR A 76 -0.81 4.10 4.71
CA THR A 76 -1.24 5.19 5.58
C THR A 76 -2.29 6.06 4.90
N THR A 77 -2.10 6.39 3.61
CA THR A 77 -3.09 7.11 2.79
C THR A 77 -4.42 6.35 2.73
N LEU A 78 -4.40 5.04 2.47
CA LEU A 78 -5.58 4.17 2.40
C LEU A 78 -6.42 4.16 3.69
N MET A 79 -5.83 4.46 4.85
CA MET A 79 -6.53 4.47 6.15
C MET A 79 -6.66 5.86 6.78
N THR A 80 -6.18 6.92 6.11
CA THR A 80 -6.35 8.30 6.57
C THR A 80 -7.18 9.15 5.62
N GLY A 81 -7.20 8.80 4.33
CA GLY A 81 -7.82 9.59 3.27
C GLY A 81 -7.10 10.90 2.97
N VAL A 82 -5.83 11.03 3.36
CA VAL A 82 -5.03 12.24 3.11
C VAL A 82 -3.68 11.90 2.47
N HIS A 83 -3.08 12.90 1.80
CA HIS A 83 -1.76 12.77 1.21
C HIS A 83 -0.61 12.72 2.25
N PRO A 84 0.59 12.21 1.88
CA PRO A 84 1.79 12.22 2.70
C PRO A 84 2.16 13.58 3.30
N ALA A 85 1.88 14.69 2.61
CA ALA A 85 2.03 16.04 3.15
C ALA A 85 1.30 16.25 4.48
N LYS A 86 0.19 15.56 4.70
CA LYS A 86 -0.67 15.72 5.87
C LYS A 86 -0.45 14.60 6.90
N HIS A 87 -0.36 13.33 6.46
CA HIS A 87 -0.16 12.22 7.40
C HIS A 87 1.30 12.00 7.82
N GLY A 88 2.29 12.57 7.11
CA GLY A 88 3.69 12.62 7.53
C GLY A 88 4.54 11.40 7.17
N VAL A 89 3.98 10.30 6.67
CA VAL A 89 4.74 9.10 6.26
C VAL A 89 5.19 9.27 4.82
N ILE A 90 6.50 9.40 4.60
CA ILE A 90 7.11 9.74 3.31
C ILE A 90 8.06 8.68 2.77
N TYR A 91 8.24 7.57 3.49
CA TYR A 91 9.21 6.51 3.19
C TYR A 91 8.77 5.19 3.83
N ASN A 92 9.34 4.05 3.39
CA ASN A 92 9.21 2.78 4.11
C ASN A 92 10.10 2.77 5.37
N GLY A 93 9.72 3.57 6.36
CA GLY A 93 10.44 3.95 7.55
C GLY A 93 10.43 5.47 7.76
N MET A 94 11.27 5.96 8.65
CA MET A 94 11.43 7.39 8.90
C MET A 94 12.87 7.80 8.59
N PRO A 95 13.12 8.66 7.57
CA PRO A 95 14.42 9.28 7.38
C PRO A 95 14.76 10.17 8.57
N GLU A 96 16.01 10.12 9.02
CA GLU A 96 16.51 10.90 10.16
C GLU A 96 17.77 11.67 9.75
N ARG A 97 17.73 13.01 9.90
CA ARG A 97 18.88 13.90 9.73
C ARG A 97 19.60 13.99 11.08
N HIS A 98 20.93 13.85 11.09
CA HIS A 98 21.71 13.85 12.33
C HIS A 98 22.48 15.16 12.57
N GLY A 99 23.07 15.75 11.54
CA GLY A 99 23.83 16.99 11.66
C GLY A 99 24.48 17.40 10.35
N VAL A 100 25.24 18.49 10.39
CA VAL A 100 25.96 19.01 9.23
C VAL A 100 27.03 18.02 8.77
N GLY A 101 26.93 17.58 7.52
CA GLY A 101 27.84 16.59 6.94
C GLY A 101 27.66 15.15 7.45
N GLU A 102 26.70 14.90 8.35
CA GLU A 102 26.39 13.56 8.82
C GLU A 102 25.44 12.83 7.85
N PRO A 103 25.62 11.51 7.63
CA PRO A 103 24.73 10.73 6.77
C PRO A 103 23.31 10.69 7.32
N VAL A 104 22.32 10.81 6.43
CA VAL A 104 20.90 10.55 6.76
C VAL A 104 20.69 9.05 6.84
N THR A 105 20.00 8.59 7.88
CA THR A 105 19.65 7.19 8.10
C THR A 105 18.15 6.98 8.01
N VAL A 106 17.71 5.72 7.91
CA VAL A 106 16.28 5.35 7.92
C VAL A 106 16.03 4.38 9.06
N THR A 107 15.14 4.76 9.98
CA THR A 107 14.67 3.88 11.05
C THR A 107 13.29 3.28 10.70
N ARG A 108 13.06 2.02 11.11
CA ARG A 108 11.82 1.26 10.82
C ARG A 108 11.11 0.74 12.07
N ASP A 109 11.52 1.15 13.24
CA ASP A 109 11.00 0.71 14.54
C ASP A 109 10.08 1.73 15.22
N LYS A 110 9.74 2.80 14.51
CA LYS A 110 8.82 3.84 15.02
C LYS A 110 7.41 3.30 15.17
N ILE A 111 6.75 3.72 16.23
CA ILE A 111 5.34 3.39 16.50
C ILE A 111 4.39 4.38 15.81
N GLN A 112 3.10 4.01 15.70
CA GLN A 112 2.07 4.81 15.01
C GLN A 112 2.12 6.30 15.37
N LYS A 113 2.14 6.63 16.67
CA LYS A 113 2.11 8.02 17.15
C LYS A 113 3.35 8.86 16.80
N GLU A 114 4.46 8.22 16.42
CA GLU A 114 5.69 8.88 15.98
C GLU A 114 5.73 9.05 14.46
N LEU A 115 5.04 8.15 13.74
CA LEU A 115 5.02 8.11 12.28
C LEU A 115 3.87 8.91 11.70
N VAL A 116 2.65 8.73 12.23
CA VAL A 116 1.42 9.21 11.62
C VAL A 116 0.88 10.42 12.38
N ARG A 117 0.69 11.53 11.67
CA ARG A 117 0.30 12.83 12.25
C ARG A 117 -1.19 13.08 12.37
N VAL A 118 -2.00 12.25 11.72
CA VAL A 118 -3.47 12.36 11.70
C VAL A 118 -4.09 11.04 12.15
N PRO A 119 -5.32 11.03 12.65
CA PRO A 119 -6.00 9.79 13.01
C PRO A 119 -6.11 8.83 11.81
N LEU A 120 -5.82 7.55 12.03
CA LEU A 120 -6.22 6.49 11.12
C LEU A 120 -7.73 6.21 11.27
N LEU A 121 -8.36 5.64 10.25
CA LEU A 121 -9.75 5.19 10.34
C LEU A 121 -9.99 4.25 11.53
N PHE A 122 -9.02 3.44 11.92
CA PHE A 122 -9.06 2.61 13.13
C PHE A 122 -9.27 3.44 14.41
N ASP A 123 -8.63 4.62 14.49
CA ASP A 123 -8.76 5.52 15.64
C ASP A 123 -10.18 6.14 15.70
N VAL A 124 -10.75 6.45 14.53
CA VAL A 124 -12.11 6.96 14.40
C VAL A 124 -13.13 5.89 14.81
N LEU A 125 -12.97 4.67 14.32
CA LEU A 125 -13.83 3.52 14.65
C LEU A 125 -13.79 3.20 16.16
N LYS A 126 -12.61 3.22 16.77
CA LYS A 126 -12.47 3.03 18.22
C LYS A 126 -13.24 4.04 19.02
N LYS A 127 -13.18 5.34 18.65
CA LYS A 127 -13.97 6.41 19.27
C LYS A 127 -15.47 6.22 19.11
N ALA A 128 -15.89 5.63 17.98
CA ALA A 128 -17.29 5.27 17.71
C ALA A 128 -17.74 3.95 18.39
N GLY A 129 -16.88 3.31 19.20
CA GLY A 129 -17.17 2.03 19.85
C GLY A 129 -17.20 0.81 18.91
N MET A 130 -16.65 0.96 17.72
CA MET A 130 -16.60 -0.10 16.70
C MET A 130 -15.29 -0.87 16.77
N ARG A 131 -15.39 -2.20 16.70
CA ARG A 131 -14.21 -3.08 16.67
C ARG A 131 -13.55 -3.05 15.31
N SER A 132 -12.21 -3.03 15.31
CA SER A 132 -11.41 -3.13 14.10
C SER A 132 -10.19 -4.04 14.29
N ALA A 133 -9.72 -4.61 13.18
CA ALA A 133 -8.55 -5.48 13.16
C ALA A 133 -7.64 -5.16 11.96
N ALA A 134 -6.33 -5.37 12.13
CA ALA A 134 -5.34 -5.16 11.08
C ALA A 134 -4.25 -6.25 11.09
N LEU A 135 -4.03 -6.86 9.94
CA LEU A 135 -3.04 -7.91 9.75
C LEU A 135 -1.91 -7.40 8.86
N ASP A 136 -0.74 -7.19 9.47
CA ASP A 136 0.49 -6.68 8.85
C ASP A 136 0.32 -5.30 8.17
N TRP A 137 -0.57 -4.44 8.71
CA TRP A 137 -0.85 -3.12 8.14
C TRP A 137 0.22 -2.11 8.56
N PRO A 138 0.92 -1.45 7.61
CA PRO A 138 1.90 -0.41 7.90
C PRO A 138 1.32 0.78 8.70
N GLY A 139 2.16 1.38 9.56
CA GLY A 139 1.75 2.53 10.36
C GLY A 139 0.90 2.22 11.59
N THR A 140 0.69 0.94 11.94
CA THR A 140 -0.16 0.54 13.08
C THR A 140 0.61 0.00 14.30
N VAL A 141 1.93 -0.01 14.25
CA VAL A 141 2.77 -0.48 15.37
C VAL A 141 2.48 0.32 16.63
N GLY A 142 2.16 -0.38 17.73
CA GLY A 142 1.82 0.29 18.99
C GLY A 142 0.45 0.99 18.99
N SER A 143 -0.42 0.69 18.01
CA SER A 143 -1.80 1.17 17.99
C SER A 143 -2.56 0.70 19.21
N THR A 144 -3.29 1.60 19.85
CA THR A 144 -4.24 1.30 20.93
C THR A 144 -5.68 1.23 20.45
N SER A 145 -5.91 1.44 19.16
CA SER A 145 -7.24 1.50 18.56
C SER A 145 -7.67 0.17 17.94
N LEU A 146 -6.72 -0.71 17.64
CA LEU A 146 -6.99 -2.04 17.07
C LEU A 146 -7.31 -3.05 18.17
N ASP A 147 -8.38 -3.81 17.97
CA ASP A 147 -8.78 -4.87 18.90
C ASP A 147 -7.99 -6.16 18.63
N ASP A 148 -7.70 -6.46 17.36
CA ASP A 148 -6.82 -7.56 16.96
C ASP A 148 -5.82 -7.08 15.89
N GLN A 149 -4.52 -7.41 16.05
CA GLN A 149 -3.50 -7.04 15.06
C GLN A 149 -2.30 -7.99 15.03
N ILE A 150 -1.70 -8.10 13.83
CA ILE A 150 -0.32 -8.52 13.62
C ILE A 150 0.42 -7.28 13.08
N PRO A 151 1.36 -6.65 13.81
CA PRO A 151 2.01 -5.41 13.36
C PRO A 151 3.14 -5.66 12.34
N VAL A 152 3.43 -4.67 11.48
CA VAL A 152 4.52 -4.68 10.49
C VAL A 152 5.84 -4.27 11.16
N VAL A 153 6.55 -5.20 11.82
CA VAL A 153 7.91 -4.96 12.34
C VAL A 153 8.63 -6.29 12.59
N ALA A 154 9.91 -6.22 12.95
CA ALA A 154 10.64 -7.38 13.45
C ALA A 154 9.86 -8.06 14.59
N LYS A 155 9.82 -9.39 14.58
CA LYS A 155 9.01 -10.20 15.51
C LYS A 155 7.50 -9.91 15.44
N ARG A 156 6.97 -9.70 14.25
CA ARG A 156 5.58 -9.30 13.95
C ARG A 156 4.54 -10.09 14.74
N VAL A 157 4.52 -11.40 14.57
CA VAL A 157 3.52 -12.27 15.18
C VAL A 157 3.68 -12.40 16.69
N GLU A 158 4.88 -12.21 17.22
CA GLU A 158 5.14 -12.21 18.67
C GLU A 158 4.61 -10.94 19.35
N ASN A 159 4.38 -9.89 18.55
CA ASN A 159 3.78 -8.63 18.98
C ASN A 159 2.29 -8.53 18.58
N ALA A 160 1.67 -9.64 18.15
CA ALA A 160 0.23 -9.69 17.92
C ALA A 160 -0.54 -9.45 19.24
N THR A 161 -1.79 -8.98 19.13
CA THR A 161 -2.66 -8.81 20.29
C THR A 161 -2.81 -10.13 21.06
N PRO A 162 -2.98 -10.09 22.39
CA PRO A 162 -2.84 -11.30 23.25
C PRO A 162 -3.71 -12.47 22.82
N GLU A 163 -5.00 -12.24 22.54
CA GLU A 163 -5.93 -13.31 22.15
C GLU A 163 -5.62 -13.88 20.78
N LEU A 164 -5.32 -13.01 19.79
CA LEU A 164 -4.89 -13.46 18.46
C LEU A 164 -3.58 -14.25 18.55
N LYS A 165 -2.62 -13.78 19.34
CA LYS A 165 -1.36 -14.49 19.57
C LYS A 165 -1.60 -15.90 20.16
N ALA A 166 -2.46 -15.99 21.17
CA ALA A 166 -2.79 -17.27 21.79
C ALA A 166 -3.43 -18.24 20.79
N GLU A 167 -4.28 -17.74 19.88
CA GLU A 167 -4.86 -18.55 18.81
C GLU A 167 -3.81 -19.03 17.81
N LEU A 168 -3.00 -18.13 17.29
CA LEU A 168 -1.91 -18.46 16.37
C LEU A 168 -0.92 -19.46 16.97
N GLN A 169 -0.72 -19.39 18.30
CA GLN A 169 0.14 -20.32 19.04
C GLN A 169 -0.50 -21.70 19.15
N ARG A 170 -1.80 -21.79 19.50
CA ARG A 170 -2.56 -23.05 19.54
C ARG A 170 -2.61 -23.75 18.18
N ALA A 171 -2.79 -22.98 17.11
CA ALA A 171 -2.80 -23.47 15.74
C ALA A 171 -1.40 -23.81 15.18
N GLY A 172 -0.30 -23.59 15.93
CA GLY A 172 1.07 -23.81 15.46
C GLY A 172 1.56 -22.81 14.40
N LEU A 173 0.82 -21.73 14.15
CA LEU A 173 1.06 -20.78 13.07
C LEU A 173 2.20 -19.82 13.34
N ILE A 174 2.55 -19.55 14.61
CA ILE A 174 3.70 -18.68 14.95
C ILE A 174 5.00 -19.25 14.40
N LYS A 175 5.21 -20.58 14.52
CA LYS A 175 6.40 -21.24 13.98
C LYS A 175 6.44 -21.15 12.45
N LYS A 176 5.30 -21.40 11.78
CA LYS A 176 5.17 -21.26 10.31
C LYS A 176 5.50 -19.83 9.87
N TYR A 177 4.95 -18.82 10.53
CA TYR A 177 5.20 -17.41 10.23
C TYR A 177 6.67 -17.02 10.35
N ASN A 178 7.33 -17.43 11.45
CA ASN A 178 8.70 -17.05 11.73
C ASN A 178 9.72 -17.74 10.81
N ALA A 179 9.45 -18.97 10.41
CA ALA A 179 10.32 -19.75 9.52
C ALA A 179 10.04 -19.48 8.03
N GLY A 180 8.86 -18.95 7.69
CA GLY A 180 8.37 -18.84 6.33
C GLY A 180 8.87 -17.62 5.57
N GLY A 181 8.78 -17.71 4.24
CA GLY A 181 8.92 -16.60 3.29
C GLY A 181 7.65 -15.75 3.20
N GLY A 182 7.55 -14.95 2.13
CA GLY A 182 6.38 -14.11 1.86
C GLY A 182 5.08 -14.90 1.82
N GLY A 183 5.04 -16.00 1.06
CA GLY A 183 3.85 -16.82 0.87
C GLY A 183 3.37 -17.49 2.15
N GLU A 184 4.26 -18.13 2.92
CA GLU A 184 3.86 -18.77 4.18
C GLU A 184 3.37 -17.76 5.22
N ARG A 185 3.88 -16.53 5.20
CA ARG A 185 3.38 -15.46 6.06
C ARG A 185 2.01 -14.99 5.64
N ASP A 186 1.75 -14.89 4.33
CA ASP A 186 0.44 -14.55 3.80
C ASP A 186 -0.59 -15.63 4.16
N ASP A 187 -0.25 -16.92 4.09
CA ASP A 187 -1.11 -18.00 4.54
C ASP A 187 -1.51 -17.83 6.01
N VAL A 188 -0.56 -17.47 6.88
CA VAL A 188 -0.84 -17.24 8.30
C VAL A 188 -1.73 -16.01 8.50
N ARG A 189 -1.60 -14.95 7.69
CA ARG A 189 -2.49 -13.78 7.72
C ARG A 189 -3.91 -14.16 7.32
N VAL A 190 -4.07 -15.02 6.31
CA VAL A 190 -5.39 -15.55 5.89
C VAL A 190 -6.01 -16.39 7.00
N GLU A 191 -5.26 -17.28 7.65
CA GLU A 191 -5.77 -18.06 8.79
C GLU A 191 -6.14 -17.15 9.98
N ALA A 192 -5.34 -16.11 10.26
CA ALA A 192 -5.69 -15.12 11.28
C ALA A 192 -6.98 -14.38 10.92
N ALA A 193 -7.14 -13.98 9.64
CA ALA A 193 -8.36 -13.34 9.15
C ALA A 193 -9.59 -14.26 9.31
N ARG A 194 -9.47 -15.54 8.99
CA ARG A 194 -10.53 -16.54 9.17
C ARG A 194 -10.99 -16.59 10.62
N TRP A 195 -10.05 -16.69 11.57
CA TRP A 195 -10.36 -16.69 12.99
C TRP A 195 -11.03 -15.39 13.45
N ILE A 196 -10.49 -14.21 13.01
CA ILE A 196 -11.03 -12.89 13.35
C ILE A 196 -12.46 -12.75 12.82
N LEU A 197 -12.73 -13.12 11.57
CA LEU A 197 -14.06 -13.04 10.97
C LEU A 197 -15.06 -13.93 11.71
N LYS A 198 -14.67 -15.14 12.10
CA LYS A 198 -15.53 -16.07 12.80
C LYS A 198 -15.80 -15.65 14.27
N GLU A 199 -14.75 -15.35 15.03
CA GLU A 199 -14.83 -15.20 16.47
C GLU A 199 -14.99 -13.75 16.94
N ARG A 200 -14.44 -12.77 16.16
CA ARG A 200 -14.41 -11.37 16.55
C ARG A 200 -15.42 -10.49 15.81
N LYS A 201 -15.70 -10.84 14.55
CA LYS A 201 -16.66 -10.13 13.68
C LYS A 201 -16.48 -8.59 13.72
N PRO A 202 -15.28 -8.06 13.41
CA PRO A 202 -15.04 -6.62 13.47
C PRO A 202 -15.87 -5.86 12.42
N ARG A 203 -16.02 -4.55 12.63
CA ARG A 203 -16.64 -3.66 11.63
C ARG A 203 -15.67 -3.36 10.47
N LEU A 204 -14.37 -3.32 10.73
CA LEU A 204 -13.31 -3.19 9.73
C LEU A 204 -12.24 -4.25 9.97
N LEU A 205 -11.93 -5.02 8.95
CA LEU A 205 -10.76 -5.88 8.90
C LEU A 205 -9.87 -5.44 7.73
N ALA A 206 -8.64 -5.05 8.01
CA ALA A 206 -7.62 -4.72 7.02
C ALA A 206 -6.55 -5.81 6.97
N ILE A 207 -6.27 -6.33 5.77
CA ILE A 207 -5.33 -7.43 5.53
C ILE A 207 -4.32 -6.99 4.49
N HIS A 208 -3.04 -7.09 4.78
CA HIS A 208 -1.96 -6.83 3.84
C HIS A 208 -1.27 -8.15 3.46
N LEU A 209 -1.30 -8.52 2.17
CA LEU A 209 -0.63 -9.69 1.60
C LEU A 209 0.58 -9.23 0.78
N ALA A 210 1.78 -9.70 1.12
CA ALA A 210 3.05 -9.12 0.66
C ALA A 210 3.91 -10.05 -0.20
N GLU A 211 3.44 -11.26 -0.54
CA GLU A 211 4.23 -12.19 -1.35
C GLU A 211 4.52 -11.65 -2.74
N LEU A 212 3.52 -11.04 -3.38
CA LEU A 212 3.63 -10.60 -4.77
C LEU A 212 4.74 -9.54 -4.95
N ASP A 213 4.80 -8.53 -4.07
CA ASP A 213 5.86 -7.53 -4.06
C ASP A 213 7.24 -8.17 -3.95
N SER A 214 7.40 -9.11 -3.03
CA SER A 214 8.68 -9.81 -2.83
C SER A 214 9.13 -10.58 -4.07
N VAL A 215 8.20 -11.23 -4.78
CA VAL A 215 8.48 -11.96 -6.02
C VAL A 215 8.77 -10.99 -7.16
N HIS A 216 7.98 -9.93 -7.31
CA HIS A 216 8.21 -8.90 -8.31
C HIS A 216 9.57 -8.20 -8.13
N HIS A 217 10.00 -7.94 -6.90
CA HIS A 217 11.32 -7.38 -6.63
C HIS A 217 12.46 -8.27 -7.11
N GLN A 218 12.29 -9.59 -7.06
CA GLN A 218 13.33 -10.56 -7.45
C GLN A 218 13.33 -10.86 -8.94
N ASN A 219 12.17 -11.02 -9.55
CA ASN A 219 12.00 -11.58 -10.88
C ASN A 219 11.45 -10.56 -11.90
N GLY A 220 10.74 -9.54 -11.44
CA GLY A 220 9.99 -8.61 -12.28
C GLY A 220 8.50 -9.00 -12.42
N PRO A 221 7.62 -8.03 -12.76
CA PRO A 221 6.19 -8.28 -12.82
C PRO A 221 5.75 -9.16 -14.01
N ASN A 222 6.41 -9.04 -15.18
CA ASN A 222 5.99 -9.71 -16.43
C ASN A 222 6.73 -11.03 -16.65
N THR A 223 7.04 -11.76 -15.59
CA THR A 223 7.73 -13.05 -15.63
C THR A 223 6.78 -14.18 -15.24
N PRO A 224 7.08 -15.44 -15.58
CA PRO A 224 6.32 -16.59 -15.09
C PRO A 224 6.16 -16.57 -13.56
N GLU A 225 7.25 -16.31 -12.83
CA GLU A 225 7.25 -16.27 -11.36
C GLU A 225 6.35 -15.16 -10.81
N GLY A 226 6.35 -13.98 -11.45
CA GLY A 226 5.46 -12.86 -11.08
C GLY A 226 3.99 -13.20 -11.30
N ARG A 227 3.67 -13.83 -12.43
CA ARG A 227 2.29 -14.27 -12.74
C ARG A 227 1.82 -15.39 -11.82
N GLU A 228 2.66 -16.38 -11.54
CA GLU A 228 2.36 -17.44 -10.58
C GLU A 228 2.14 -16.88 -9.15
N ALA A 229 2.89 -15.86 -8.75
CA ALA A 229 2.66 -15.18 -7.48
C ALA A 229 1.31 -14.44 -7.47
N ALA A 230 0.93 -13.80 -8.59
CA ALA A 230 -0.40 -13.18 -8.73
C ALA A 230 -1.54 -14.22 -8.60
N GLN A 231 -1.39 -15.39 -9.21
CA GLN A 231 -2.34 -16.51 -9.06
C GLN A 231 -2.44 -16.99 -7.61
N ARG A 232 -1.31 -17.09 -6.89
CA ARG A 232 -1.34 -17.50 -5.47
C ARG A 232 -2.04 -16.48 -4.57
N VAL A 233 -1.82 -15.17 -4.78
CA VAL A 233 -2.53 -14.15 -3.99
C VAL A 233 -4.01 -14.08 -4.35
N ASP A 234 -4.39 -14.35 -5.61
CA ASP A 234 -5.79 -14.51 -6.03
C ASP A 234 -6.48 -15.65 -5.26
N GLY A 235 -5.81 -16.80 -5.15
CA GLY A 235 -6.32 -17.92 -4.34
C GLY A 235 -6.54 -17.54 -2.88
N ARG A 236 -5.64 -16.76 -2.28
CA ARG A 236 -5.79 -16.25 -0.89
C ARG A 236 -6.95 -15.29 -0.73
N VAL A 237 -7.21 -14.43 -1.72
CA VAL A 237 -8.42 -13.62 -1.75
C VAL A 237 -9.65 -14.53 -1.70
N GLY A 238 -9.67 -15.62 -2.49
CA GLY A 238 -10.72 -16.63 -2.46
C GLY A 238 -10.92 -17.27 -1.10
N GLU A 239 -9.85 -17.57 -0.37
CA GLU A 239 -9.93 -18.10 1.00
C GLU A 239 -10.50 -17.08 2.00
N VAL A 240 -10.20 -15.79 1.87
CA VAL A 240 -10.83 -14.75 2.70
C VAL A 240 -12.31 -14.59 2.36
N VAL A 241 -12.70 -14.62 1.07
CA VAL A 241 -14.11 -14.63 0.64
C VAL A 241 -14.86 -15.81 1.25
N LYS A 242 -14.28 -17.00 1.19
CA LYS A 242 -14.84 -18.20 1.82
C LYS A 242 -14.97 -18.06 3.35
N ALA A 243 -13.98 -17.44 4.00
CA ALA A 243 -14.04 -17.17 5.44
C ALA A 243 -15.16 -16.21 5.84
N ILE A 244 -15.45 -15.20 5.00
CA ILE A 244 -16.61 -14.30 5.16
C ILE A 244 -17.92 -15.12 5.11
N ASP A 245 -18.04 -16.05 4.15
CA ASP A 245 -19.21 -16.92 4.01
C ASP A 245 -19.39 -17.87 5.20
N GLU A 246 -18.32 -18.53 5.59
CA GLU A 246 -18.31 -19.46 6.74
C GLU A 246 -18.65 -18.76 8.06
N ALA A 247 -18.34 -17.47 8.19
CA ALA A 247 -18.72 -16.65 9.34
C ALA A 247 -20.19 -16.14 9.29
N GLY A 248 -20.90 -16.38 8.17
CA GLY A 248 -22.27 -15.90 7.94
C GLY A 248 -22.36 -14.38 7.77
N LEU A 249 -21.32 -13.75 7.20
CA LEU A 249 -21.19 -12.30 7.09
C LEU A 249 -21.31 -11.77 5.64
N ARG A 250 -21.61 -12.62 4.65
CA ARG A 250 -21.66 -12.25 3.23
C ARG A 250 -22.55 -11.03 2.96
N ASP A 251 -23.76 -11.06 3.45
CA ASP A 251 -24.77 -10.04 3.15
C ASP A 251 -24.54 -8.70 3.88
N GLU A 252 -23.61 -8.69 4.85
CA GLU A 252 -23.22 -7.52 5.63
C GLU A 252 -21.88 -6.94 5.19
N THR A 253 -21.09 -7.65 4.36
CA THR A 253 -19.70 -7.29 4.09
C THR A 253 -19.52 -6.62 2.73
N ALA A 254 -18.99 -5.40 2.73
CA ALA A 254 -18.33 -4.78 1.58
C ALA A 254 -16.86 -5.23 1.56
N LEU A 255 -16.41 -5.78 0.45
CA LEU A 255 -15.04 -6.25 0.24
C LEU A 255 -14.32 -5.33 -0.75
N PHE A 256 -13.17 -4.79 -0.36
CA PHE A 256 -12.24 -4.07 -1.21
C PHE A 256 -11.01 -4.95 -1.42
N VAL A 257 -10.70 -5.29 -2.67
CA VAL A 257 -9.45 -5.93 -3.08
C VAL A 257 -8.68 -4.91 -3.89
N ILE A 258 -7.66 -4.33 -3.27
CA ILE A 258 -6.91 -3.20 -3.80
C ILE A 258 -5.41 -3.47 -3.69
N ALA A 259 -4.58 -2.58 -4.23
CA ALA A 259 -3.15 -2.60 -3.98
C ALA A 259 -2.67 -1.21 -3.51
N ASP A 260 -1.48 -1.17 -2.99
CA ASP A 260 -0.83 0.06 -2.50
C ASP A 260 0.02 0.74 -3.58
N HIS A 261 0.50 0.00 -4.57
CA HIS A 261 1.20 0.48 -5.76
C HIS A 261 1.24 -0.57 -6.88
N GLY A 262 1.62 -0.12 -8.08
CA GLY A 262 1.95 -0.96 -9.19
C GLY A 262 3.43 -1.36 -9.23
N PHE A 263 3.90 -1.91 -10.37
CA PHE A 263 5.26 -2.40 -10.54
C PHE A 263 5.78 -2.19 -11.96
N ILE A 264 7.11 -1.97 -12.08
CA ILE A 264 7.81 -1.79 -13.36
C ILE A 264 9.00 -2.75 -13.43
N ALA A 265 9.20 -3.37 -14.58
CA ALA A 265 10.39 -4.15 -14.88
C ALA A 265 11.60 -3.23 -15.09
N VAL A 266 12.74 -3.57 -14.47
CA VAL A 266 13.94 -2.74 -14.43
C VAL A 266 15.16 -3.56 -14.85
N ASP A 267 15.92 -3.05 -15.82
CA ASP A 267 17.18 -3.64 -16.29
C ASP A 267 18.40 -2.73 -16.09
N LYS A 268 18.20 -1.47 -15.63
CA LYS A 268 19.27 -0.51 -15.39
C LYS A 268 19.15 0.13 -14.00
N THR A 269 20.31 0.49 -13.45
CA THR A 269 20.39 1.18 -12.15
C THR A 269 21.15 2.50 -12.29
N ILE A 270 20.55 3.59 -11.82
CA ILE A 270 21.18 4.90 -11.64
C ILE A 270 21.87 4.90 -10.27
N ASN A 271 23.14 5.25 -10.21
CA ASN A 271 23.96 5.21 -9.00
C ASN A 271 24.43 6.63 -8.61
N PRO A 272 23.55 7.50 -8.09
CA PRO A 272 23.88 8.90 -7.84
C PRO A 272 24.95 9.05 -6.77
N ASN A 273 24.89 8.25 -5.67
CA ASN A 273 25.86 8.34 -4.59
C ASN A 273 27.31 8.06 -5.05
N ALA A 274 27.49 7.18 -6.02
CA ALA A 274 28.84 6.92 -6.58
C ALA A 274 29.40 8.12 -7.34
N ILE A 275 28.54 8.93 -7.97
CA ILE A 275 28.95 10.18 -8.60
C ILE A 275 29.24 11.26 -7.55
N LEU A 276 28.40 11.36 -6.51
CA LEU A 276 28.59 12.27 -5.40
C LEU A 276 29.90 12.00 -4.63
N VAL A 277 30.34 10.73 -4.53
CA VAL A 277 31.68 10.39 -4.01
C VAL A 277 32.79 10.96 -4.88
N LYS A 278 32.68 10.85 -6.22
CA LYS A 278 33.67 11.39 -7.16
C LYS A 278 33.75 12.94 -7.13
N GLU A 279 32.63 13.58 -6.88
CA GLU A 279 32.53 15.04 -6.74
C GLU A 279 32.96 15.54 -5.33
N GLY A 280 33.36 14.62 -4.41
CA GLY A 280 33.76 14.99 -3.05
C GLY A 280 32.63 15.42 -2.12
N LEU A 281 31.38 15.10 -2.47
CA LEU A 281 30.18 15.42 -1.69
C LEU A 281 29.81 14.31 -0.69
N ILE A 282 30.37 13.10 -0.89
CA ILE A 282 30.26 11.95 0.01
C ILE A 282 31.65 11.42 0.31
N GLU A 283 31.94 11.17 1.58
CA GLU A 283 33.05 10.33 2.03
C GLU A 283 32.52 8.94 2.36
N ALA A 284 33.07 7.91 1.70
CA ALA A 284 32.67 6.53 1.90
C ALA A 284 33.85 5.65 2.33
N LYS A 285 33.60 4.73 3.27
CA LYS A 285 34.56 3.72 3.73
C LYS A 285 33.87 2.35 3.77
N ASP A 286 34.47 1.34 3.16
CA ASP A 286 33.97 -0.04 3.15
C ASP A 286 32.46 -0.16 2.77
N ASP A 287 32.07 0.47 1.66
CA ASP A 287 30.68 0.56 1.15
C ASP A 287 29.70 1.37 2.01
N LYS A 288 30.14 1.98 3.09
CA LYS A 288 29.32 2.82 3.97
C LYS A 288 29.64 4.28 3.77
N ILE A 289 28.62 5.11 3.75
CA ILE A 289 28.74 6.55 3.80
C ILE A 289 29.14 6.92 5.24
N VAL A 290 30.25 7.63 5.41
CA VAL A 290 30.75 8.09 6.72
C VAL A 290 30.56 9.59 6.89
N LYS A 291 30.55 10.35 5.79
CA LYS A 291 30.13 11.76 5.75
C LYS A 291 29.39 12.03 4.44
N ALA A 292 28.42 12.90 4.49
CA ALA A 292 27.67 13.28 3.32
C ALA A 292 27.20 14.74 3.42
N ARG A 293 27.71 15.61 2.57
CA ARG A 293 27.14 16.93 2.35
C ARG A 293 25.90 16.84 1.48
N VAL A 294 25.89 15.91 0.53
CA VAL A 294 24.75 15.53 -0.29
C VAL A 294 24.61 14.01 -0.25
N GLN A 295 23.42 13.48 0.02
CA GLN A 295 23.14 12.04 -0.01
C GLN A 295 21.85 11.75 -0.73
N VAL A 296 21.82 10.66 -1.51
CA VAL A 296 20.59 10.16 -2.14
C VAL A 296 20.17 8.86 -1.43
N ILE A 297 18.95 8.87 -0.89
CA ILE A 297 18.30 7.68 -0.34
C ILE A 297 17.34 7.14 -1.40
N PRO A 298 17.56 5.93 -1.95
CA PRO A 298 16.74 5.37 -3.02
C PRO A 298 15.44 4.77 -2.52
N GLU A 299 14.35 5.00 -3.27
CA GLU A 299 13.02 4.40 -3.11
C GLU A 299 12.54 3.79 -4.43
N GLY A 300 13.36 2.96 -5.07
CA GLY A 300 13.02 2.35 -6.34
C GLY A 300 13.12 3.31 -7.52
N GLY A 301 11.98 3.81 -8.01
CA GLY A 301 11.92 4.74 -9.15
C GLY A 301 12.31 6.18 -8.81
N ILE A 302 12.41 6.54 -7.51
CA ILE A 302 12.92 7.84 -7.09
C ILE A 302 14.13 7.72 -6.17
N GLY A 303 14.91 8.80 -6.08
CA GLY A 303 15.95 9.02 -5.08
C GLY A 303 15.68 10.31 -4.32
N MET A 304 15.51 10.21 -3.02
CA MET A 304 15.36 11.36 -2.13
C MET A 304 16.73 11.97 -1.84
N VAL A 305 16.96 13.21 -2.23
CA VAL A 305 18.22 13.93 -2.10
C VAL A 305 18.20 14.80 -0.85
N TYR A 306 19.16 14.58 0.02
CA TYR A 306 19.33 15.32 1.26
C TYR A 306 20.57 16.21 1.20
N LEU A 307 20.39 17.51 1.40
CA LEU A 307 21.45 18.52 1.54
C LEU A 307 21.65 18.75 3.05
N THR A 308 22.76 18.27 3.60
CA THR A 308 22.93 18.23 5.05
C THR A 308 23.65 19.45 5.62
N ASP A 309 24.31 20.27 4.76
CA ASP A 309 25.00 21.49 5.16
C ASP A 309 24.21 22.72 4.74
N PRO A 310 23.62 23.47 5.68
CA PRO A 310 22.90 24.69 5.36
C PRO A 310 23.77 25.78 4.70
N ALA A 311 25.07 25.82 4.98
CA ALA A 311 25.99 26.84 4.46
C ALA A 311 26.30 26.66 2.97
N THR A 312 26.16 25.42 2.44
CA THR A 312 26.47 25.10 1.04
C THR A 312 25.22 24.66 0.25
N ARG A 313 24.04 24.75 0.87
CA ARG A 313 22.78 24.17 0.34
C ARG A 313 22.48 24.60 -1.10
N ASP A 314 22.65 25.88 -1.43
CA ASP A 314 22.33 26.39 -2.77
C ASP A 314 23.35 25.92 -3.82
N ASP A 315 24.65 25.90 -3.48
CA ASP A 315 25.72 25.38 -4.33
C ASP A 315 25.57 23.87 -4.54
N ASP A 316 25.19 23.15 -3.50
CA ASP A 316 24.95 21.70 -3.54
C ASP A 316 23.71 21.38 -4.38
N ARG A 317 22.64 22.16 -4.28
CA ARG A 317 21.45 22.07 -5.12
C ARG A 317 21.81 22.29 -6.59
N ALA A 318 22.57 23.35 -6.90
CA ALA A 318 23.04 23.62 -8.25
C ALA A 318 23.90 22.46 -8.80
N THR A 319 24.74 21.88 -7.94
CA THR A 319 25.60 20.74 -8.29
C THR A 319 24.75 19.50 -8.58
N VAL A 320 23.74 19.18 -7.76
CA VAL A 320 22.80 18.05 -7.99
C VAL A 320 22.10 18.22 -9.36
N ARG A 321 21.60 19.42 -9.66
CA ARG A 321 20.98 19.70 -10.97
C ARG A 321 21.96 19.49 -12.10
N ARG A 322 23.16 20.08 -12.03
CA ARG A 322 24.21 19.92 -13.04
C ARG A 322 24.58 18.47 -13.32
N LEU A 323 24.60 17.63 -12.28
CA LEU A 323 25.01 16.23 -12.40
C LEU A 323 23.91 15.32 -12.93
N PHE A 324 22.65 15.58 -12.60
CA PHE A 324 21.57 14.63 -12.80
C PHE A 324 20.47 15.13 -13.73
N GLU A 325 20.25 16.42 -13.86
CA GLU A 325 19.29 16.97 -14.83
C GLU A 325 19.73 16.60 -16.25
N ASN A 326 18.86 15.98 -17.03
CA ASN A 326 19.16 15.42 -18.36
C ASN A 326 20.15 14.24 -18.40
N ALA A 327 20.52 13.66 -17.26
CA ALA A 327 21.37 12.46 -17.23
C ALA A 327 20.60 11.22 -17.76
N GLU A 328 21.36 10.23 -18.28
CA GLU A 328 20.76 8.96 -18.74
C GLU A 328 19.90 8.34 -17.64
N GLY A 329 18.65 8.00 -17.97
CA GLY A 329 17.72 7.32 -17.07
C GLY A 329 16.99 8.27 -16.09
N VAL A 330 17.36 9.53 -15.99
CA VAL A 330 16.67 10.52 -15.15
C VAL A 330 15.54 11.15 -15.96
N ALA A 331 14.32 11.12 -15.42
CA ALA A 331 13.14 11.74 -15.98
C ALA A 331 13.01 13.22 -15.55
N ALA A 332 13.28 13.48 -14.27
CA ALA A 332 13.24 14.82 -13.69
C ALA A 332 14.12 14.92 -12.43
N VAL A 333 14.55 16.15 -12.13
CA VAL A 333 15.10 16.54 -10.84
C VAL A 333 14.18 17.62 -10.28
N LEU A 334 13.47 17.28 -9.20
CA LEU A 334 12.42 18.09 -8.59
C LEU A 334 12.97 18.80 -7.35
N ASP A 335 12.58 20.05 -7.14
CA ASP A 335 12.84 20.82 -5.93
C ASP A 335 11.65 20.81 -4.97
N ALA A 336 11.87 21.31 -3.75
CA ALA A 336 10.84 21.42 -2.72
C ALA A 336 9.59 22.21 -3.18
N GLY A 337 9.74 23.14 -4.12
CA GLY A 337 8.62 23.89 -4.71
C GLY A 337 7.65 23.03 -5.54
N ASP A 338 8.11 21.88 -6.05
CA ASP A 338 7.29 20.94 -6.83
C ASP A 338 6.49 19.97 -5.93
N PHE A 339 6.92 19.80 -4.67
CA PHE A 339 6.40 18.76 -3.77
C PHE A 339 4.91 18.91 -3.44
N PRO A 340 4.37 20.13 -3.19
CA PRO A 340 2.93 20.28 -2.90
C PRO A 340 2.05 19.75 -4.04
N GLY A 341 2.44 19.96 -5.31
CA GLY A 341 1.74 19.41 -6.47
C GLY A 341 1.77 17.88 -6.57
N LEU A 342 2.65 17.23 -5.80
CA LEU A 342 2.79 15.79 -5.72
C LEU A 342 2.14 15.21 -4.44
N GLY A 343 1.51 16.04 -3.60
CA GLY A 343 0.98 15.62 -2.31
C GLY A 343 2.06 15.31 -1.26
N LEU A 344 3.28 15.80 -1.46
CA LEU A 344 4.42 15.64 -0.56
C LEU A 344 4.62 16.89 0.30
N PRO A 345 5.12 16.76 1.55
CA PRO A 345 5.50 17.91 2.36
C PRO A 345 6.78 18.55 1.82
N THR A 346 6.99 19.84 2.12
CA THR A 346 8.29 20.49 1.91
C THR A 346 9.21 20.27 3.13
N PRO A 347 10.55 20.41 2.99
CA PRO A 347 11.46 20.32 4.14
C PRO A 347 11.18 21.32 5.26
N GLU A 348 10.60 22.48 4.95
CA GLU A 348 10.18 23.49 5.91
C GLU A 348 9.00 23.01 6.77
N ASN A 349 8.06 22.27 6.16
CA ASN A 349 6.88 21.74 6.85
C ASN A 349 7.16 20.40 7.54
N GLN A 350 8.20 19.69 7.08
CA GLN A 350 8.60 18.39 7.60
C GLN A 350 10.11 18.18 7.47
N SER A 351 10.83 18.39 8.56
CA SER A 351 12.31 18.43 8.61
C SER A 351 13.02 17.16 8.12
N ASN A 352 12.36 16.00 8.16
CA ASN A 352 12.89 14.75 7.63
C ASN A 352 12.56 14.50 6.15
N MET A 353 11.85 15.43 5.48
CA MET A 353 11.68 15.40 4.04
C MET A 353 12.99 15.71 3.30
N ALA A 354 13.14 15.12 2.12
CA ALA A 354 14.25 15.41 1.21
C ALA A 354 14.20 16.85 0.69
N ASP A 355 15.36 17.40 0.33
CA ASP A 355 15.47 18.75 -0.27
C ASP A 355 15.14 18.74 -1.77
N MET A 356 15.42 17.60 -2.45
CA MET A 356 15.13 17.38 -3.87
C MET A 356 14.77 15.90 -4.11
N ILE A 357 14.22 15.62 -5.28
CA ILE A 357 13.94 14.25 -5.74
C ILE A 357 14.53 14.06 -7.14
N ILE A 358 15.28 12.97 -7.33
CA ILE A 358 15.67 12.45 -8.64
C ILE A 358 14.63 11.40 -9.04
N ALA A 359 13.85 11.65 -10.09
CA ALA A 359 12.89 10.70 -10.63
C ALA A 359 13.49 9.93 -11.82
N ALA A 360 13.38 8.64 -11.80
CA ALA A 360 13.88 7.77 -12.86
C ALA A 360 12.84 7.58 -13.98
N LYS A 361 13.33 7.34 -15.20
CA LYS A 361 12.52 6.86 -16.34
C LYS A 361 12.16 5.40 -16.14
N GLU A 362 11.10 4.95 -16.81
CA GLU A 362 10.76 3.53 -16.90
C GLU A 362 11.97 2.68 -17.33
N GLY A 363 12.12 1.49 -16.73
CA GLY A 363 13.27 0.59 -16.95
C GLY A 363 14.52 0.91 -16.13
N TYR A 364 14.54 2.04 -15.43
CA TYR A 364 15.63 2.46 -14.55
C TYR A 364 15.17 2.50 -13.09
N ALA A 365 16.06 2.15 -12.17
CA ALA A 365 15.84 2.36 -10.73
C ALA A 365 17.03 3.10 -10.11
N VAL A 366 16.76 3.88 -9.07
CA VAL A 366 17.79 4.54 -8.27
C VAL A 366 18.41 3.54 -7.30
N GLY A 367 19.74 3.47 -7.24
CA GLY A 367 20.51 2.57 -6.41
C GLY A 367 21.30 3.30 -5.32
N ALA A 368 21.67 2.56 -4.28
CA ALA A 368 22.42 3.07 -3.11
C ALA A 368 23.96 3.01 -3.27
N SER A 369 24.48 2.39 -4.33
CA SER A 369 25.90 2.09 -4.44
C SER A 369 26.79 3.34 -4.40
N VAL A 370 27.80 3.33 -3.58
CA VAL A 370 28.87 4.36 -3.51
C VAL A 370 30.11 3.98 -4.33
N LYS A 371 30.19 2.73 -4.83
CA LYS A 371 31.36 2.18 -5.56
C LYS A 371 31.13 2.00 -7.07
N ALA A 372 29.96 2.32 -7.59
CA ALA A 372 29.66 2.16 -9.00
C ALA A 372 30.61 3.02 -9.84
N LYS A 373 31.14 2.42 -10.93
CA LYS A 373 32.11 3.12 -11.80
C LYS A 373 31.45 4.17 -12.70
N LYS A 374 30.14 3.97 -13.02
CA LYS A 374 29.33 4.84 -13.90
C LYS A 374 28.04 5.22 -13.22
N LEU A 375 27.44 6.33 -13.63
CA LEU A 375 26.12 6.73 -13.18
C LEU A 375 25.08 5.66 -13.49
N VAL A 376 25.05 5.17 -14.71
CA VAL A 376 24.13 4.09 -15.13
C VAL A 376 24.88 2.78 -15.31
N ALA A 377 24.33 1.72 -14.73
CA ALA A 377 24.81 0.36 -14.88
C ALA A 377 23.68 -0.57 -15.33
N LYS A 378 23.93 -1.40 -16.37
CA LYS A 378 23.02 -2.47 -16.75
C LYS A 378 23.07 -3.59 -15.71
N ARG A 379 21.91 -4.13 -15.34
CA ARG A 379 21.80 -5.27 -14.43
C ARG A 379 22.09 -6.58 -15.19
N LYS A 380 22.53 -7.59 -14.46
CA LYS A 380 22.72 -8.94 -15.02
C LYS A 380 21.38 -9.63 -15.30
N THR A 381 20.40 -9.40 -14.42
CA THR A 381 19.04 -9.93 -14.52
C THR A 381 18.07 -8.79 -14.39
N GLN A 382 16.94 -8.87 -15.09
CA GLN A 382 15.81 -7.99 -14.88
C GLN A 382 15.24 -8.23 -13.48
N ILE A 383 14.74 -7.18 -12.86
CA ILE A 383 14.02 -7.21 -11.59
C ILE A 383 12.79 -6.31 -11.71
N GLY A 384 11.95 -6.28 -10.68
CA GLY A 384 10.90 -5.28 -10.57
C GLY A 384 11.23 -4.19 -9.57
N LYS A 385 10.65 -3.01 -9.79
CA LYS A 385 10.65 -1.89 -8.86
C LYS A 385 9.34 -1.10 -8.95
N HIS A 386 9.00 -0.49 -7.85
CA HIS A 386 7.98 0.53 -7.66
C HIS A 386 8.63 1.84 -7.19
N GLY A 387 7.88 2.77 -6.59
CA GLY A 387 8.44 4.02 -6.05
C GLY A 387 8.72 5.08 -7.13
N TYR A 388 8.12 4.96 -8.31
CA TYR A 388 8.12 6.03 -9.32
C TYR A 388 7.11 7.11 -8.94
N LEU A 389 7.13 8.25 -9.65
CA LEU A 389 6.08 9.24 -9.47
C LEU A 389 4.71 8.63 -9.81
N SER A 390 3.69 8.99 -9.07
CA SER A 390 2.31 8.48 -9.26
C SER A 390 1.69 8.89 -10.61
N THR A 391 2.36 9.78 -11.35
CA THR A 391 2.02 10.11 -12.74
C THR A 391 2.45 9.04 -13.74
N GLU A 392 3.27 8.06 -13.33
CA GLU A 392 3.61 6.90 -14.14
C GLU A 392 2.45 5.88 -14.11
N PRO A 393 1.77 5.61 -15.26
CA PRO A 393 0.56 4.78 -15.25
C PRO A 393 0.75 3.36 -14.73
N LYS A 394 1.96 2.80 -14.83
CA LYS A 394 2.27 1.48 -14.30
C LYS A 394 2.36 1.43 -12.78
N MET A 395 2.36 2.59 -12.12
CA MET A 395 2.21 2.68 -10.67
C MET A 395 0.75 2.62 -10.22
N ASN A 396 -0.21 2.74 -11.13
CA ASN A 396 -1.61 2.54 -10.78
C ASN A 396 -1.81 1.13 -10.22
N ALA A 397 -2.49 1.07 -9.09
CA ALA A 397 -2.74 -0.11 -8.30
C ALA A 397 -4.07 -0.77 -8.67
N LEU A 398 -4.22 -2.06 -8.39
CA LEU A 398 -5.50 -2.77 -8.49
C LEU A 398 -6.58 -2.06 -7.67
N PHE A 399 -7.79 -2.00 -8.22
CA PHE A 399 -9.01 -1.62 -7.51
C PHE A 399 -10.20 -2.48 -7.95
N VAL A 400 -10.72 -3.24 -7.01
CA VAL A 400 -11.98 -3.99 -7.13
C VAL A 400 -12.73 -3.88 -5.81
N ALA A 401 -14.04 -3.62 -5.88
CA ALA A 401 -14.92 -3.62 -4.71
C ALA A 401 -16.17 -4.45 -5.01
N ALA A 402 -16.67 -5.22 -4.02
CA ALA A 402 -17.85 -6.06 -4.19
C ALA A 402 -18.60 -6.25 -2.87
N GLY A 403 -19.84 -6.73 -2.89
CA GLY A 403 -20.62 -7.08 -1.71
C GLY A 403 -21.54 -5.98 -1.21
N ALA A 404 -21.83 -5.98 0.09
CA ALA A 404 -22.85 -5.13 0.71
C ALA A 404 -22.60 -3.64 0.48
N GLY A 405 -23.56 -2.92 -0.08
CA GLY A 405 -23.48 -1.49 -0.36
C GLY A 405 -22.65 -1.12 -1.60
N ILE A 406 -22.14 -2.11 -2.37
CA ILE A 406 -21.44 -1.87 -3.62
C ILE A 406 -22.38 -2.14 -4.79
N LYS A 407 -22.44 -1.19 -5.72
CA LYS A 407 -23.28 -1.28 -6.94
C LYS A 407 -22.65 -2.20 -7.96
N PRO A 408 -23.30 -3.33 -8.31
CA PRO A 408 -22.79 -4.26 -9.33
C PRO A 408 -22.61 -3.59 -10.69
N GLY A 409 -21.55 -3.96 -11.41
CA GLY A 409 -21.26 -3.48 -12.76
C GLY A 409 -20.78 -2.02 -12.84
N SER A 410 -20.48 -1.38 -11.71
CA SER A 410 -19.93 -0.02 -11.72
C SER A 410 -18.49 -0.03 -12.22
N LYS A 411 -18.17 0.87 -13.16
CA LYS A 411 -16.81 1.04 -13.66
C LYS A 411 -16.47 2.53 -13.75
N LEU A 412 -15.48 2.97 -12.98
CA LEU A 412 -14.98 4.35 -12.99
C LEU A 412 -13.75 4.46 -13.89
N PRO A 413 -13.46 5.62 -14.47
CA PRO A 413 -12.22 5.78 -15.25
C PRO A 413 -10.98 5.51 -14.41
N ILE A 414 -10.89 6.16 -13.25
CA ILE A 414 -9.80 6.02 -12.26
C ILE A 414 -10.32 6.48 -10.90
N VAL A 415 -9.75 5.98 -9.81
CA VAL A 415 -9.96 6.48 -8.45
C VAL A 415 -8.62 6.85 -7.83
N GLU A 416 -8.65 7.69 -6.79
CA GLU A 416 -7.45 8.04 -6.03
C GLU A 416 -7.41 7.22 -4.73
N ASN A 417 -6.23 6.84 -4.26
CA ASN A 417 -6.14 6.05 -3.03
C ASN A 417 -6.56 6.81 -1.76
N ILE A 418 -6.55 8.15 -1.80
CA ILE A 418 -7.11 9.00 -0.75
C ILE A 418 -8.65 8.86 -0.62
N ASP A 419 -9.34 8.35 -1.65
CA ASP A 419 -10.80 8.18 -1.65
C ASP A 419 -11.24 6.92 -0.88
N ILE A 420 -10.32 6.01 -0.56
CA ILE A 420 -10.65 4.73 0.08
C ILE A 420 -11.13 4.92 1.52
N ALA A 421 -10.35 5.61 2.35
CA ALA A 421 -10.74 5.83 3.75
C ALA A 421 -12.11 6.53 3.90
N PRO A 422 -12.40 7.65 3.21
CA PRO A 422 -13.72 8.30 3.30
C PRO A 422 -14.85 7.42 2.77
N THR A 423 -14.62 6.61 1.72
CA THR A 423 -15.62 5.66 1.21
C THR A 423 -15.91 4.55 2.23
N VAL A 424 -14.86 3.96 2.83
CA VAL A 424 -15.01 2.95 3.88
C VAL A 424 -15.67 3.54 5.13
N ALA A 425 -15.30 4.74 5.55
CA ALA A 425 -15.92 5.45 6.66
C ALA A 425 -17.42 5.66 6.44
N HIS A 426 -17.80 6.11 5.24
CA HIS A 426 -19.19 6.29 4.83
C HIS A 426 -19.99 4.97 4.90
N LEU A 427 -19.45 3.87 4.34
CA LEU A 427 -20.07 2.56 4.43
C LEU A 427 -20.27 2.07 5.87
N LEU A 428 -19.40 2.45 6.77
CA LEU A 428 -19.46 2.11 8.20
C LEU A 428 -20.30 3.10 9.03
N GLY A 429 -20.79 4.19 8.42
CA GLY A 429 -21.62 5.21 9.07
C GLY A 429 -20.83 6.11 10.05
N VAL A 430 -19.56 6.35 9.80
CA VAL A 430 -18.71 7.27 10.57
C VAL A 430 -18.19 8.42 9.70
N ALA A 431 -17.98 9.60 10.30
CA ALA A 431 -17.36 10.73 9.61
C ALA A 431 -15.83 10.64 9.65
N LEU A 432 -15.19 11.07 8.56
CA LEU A 432 -13.73 11.18 8.43
C LEU A 432 -13.39 12.62 7.99
N ASP A 433 -13.58 13.59 8.89
CA ASP A 433 -13.58 15.03 8.58
C ASP A 433 -12.24 15.55 8.06
N GLN A 434 -11.11 14.85 8.40
CA GLN A 434 -9.78 15.26 7.94
C GLN A 434 -9.45 14.82 6.51
N ALA A 435 -10.27 13.96 5.87
CA ALA A 435 -9.96 13.41 4.56
C ALA A 435 -9.82 14.49 3.48
N ASP A 436 -8.82 14.36 2.63
CA ASP A 436 -8.67 15.15 1.40
C ASP A 436 -9.41 14.49 0.23
N GLY A 437 -9.56 13.17 0.31
CA GLY A 437 -10.33 12.36 -0.64
C GLY A 437 -11.84 12.50 -0.48
N ARG A 438 -12.58 11.96 -1.43
CA ARG A 438 -14.06 11.98 -1.47
C ARG A 438 -14.65 10.58 -1.27
N VAL A 439 -15.92 10.53 -0.94
CA VAL A 439 -16.70 9.29 -1.00
C VAL A 439 -16.96 8.94 -2.47
N LEU A 440 -16.64 7.72 -2.87
CA LEU A 440 -16.87 7.19 -4.22
C LEU A 440 -18.35 6.76 -4.38
N THR A 441 -19.27 7.73 -4.34
CA THR A 441 -20.72 7.49 -4.38
C THR A 441 -21.18 6.77 -5.64
N GLU A 442 -20.43 6.86 -6.74
CA GLU A 442 -20.68 6.18 -8.00
C GLU A 442 -20.57 4.64 -7.89
N LEU A 443 -19.77 4.16 -6.91
CA LEU A 443 -19.60 2.74 -6.62
C LEU A 443 -20.69 2.20 -5.68
N LEU A 444 -21.44 3.08 -5.01
CA LEU A 444 -22.38 2.70 -3.97
C LEU A 444 -23.74 2.33 -4.56
N SER A 445 -24.36 1.32 -3.98
CA SER A 445 -25.77 0.99 -4.23
C SER A 445 -26.69 2.06 -3.63
N ASP A 446 -27.93 2.13 -4.06
CA ASP A 446 -28.83 3.21 -3.65
C ASP A 446 -29.16 3.21 -2.13
N ASP A 447 -29.07 2.04 -1.48
CA ASP A 447 -29.22 1.88 -0.03
C ASP A 447 -27.96 2.26 0.76
N ALA A 448 -26.86 2.54 0.08
CA ALA A 448 -25.57 2.90 0.67
C ALA A 448 -25.11 4.33 0.35
N LYS A 449 -25.87 5.07 -0.46
CA LYS A 449 -25.63 6.50 -0.78
C LYS A 449 -26.13 7.44 0.36
#